data_0b872a4caa4faea95ccaef8929238ad7
#
_entry.id   0b872a4caa4faea95ccaef8929238ad7
#
_cell.length_a   1.000
_cell.length_b   1.000
_cell.length_c   1.000
_cell.angle_alpha   90.00
_cell.angle_beta   90.00
_cell.angle_gamma   90.00
#
_symmetry.space_group_name_H-M   'P 1'
#
loop_
_entity.id
_entity.type
_entity.pdbx_description
1 polymer ?
#
loop_
_entity_poly.entity_id
_entity_poly.type
_entity_poly.pdbx_seq_one_letter_code
_entity_poly.pdbx_strand_id
1 'polypeptide(L)'
;WSTGRALISYEYYEREALPFSARAYTRSADFRPFGGADRRTNIASPGNIVLVDPATNAAVPTWGVPAGRSPLRPSDFVRGVINLQEPRADQDLLPDQDRHSVYAAFGQELTAHLEVTADLRYSHRTFDSRSVIPTAAITVSDNNPYFVSPNGSRSHQIYYSFARDLGPTRLFGSSESLGVSAGVEARLGDDWRGEAYGAYGRELVRSGTDGNLNSLFLREAVGTVADNPATAFRTSVDGFFNPFGDGDD
;
A
#
# COMPACT_ATOMS: atom_id res chain seq x y z
N TRP A 1 -0.04 -33.95 -37.27
CA TRP A 1 -0.78 -34.95 -38.04
C TRP A 1 -1.83 -34.27 -38.93
N SER A 2 -2.37 -34.97 -39.91
CA SER A 2 -3.15 -34.35 -40.98
C SER A 2 -4.55 -33.90 -40.58
N THR A 3 -5.10 -34.45 -39.52
CA THR A 3 -6.50 -34.21 -39.05
C THR A 3 -6.59 -33.53 -37.69
N GLY A 4 -5.45 -33.17 -37.13
CA GLY A 4 -5.41 -32.56 -35.83
C GLY A 4 -4.34 -31.49 -35.66
N ARG A 5 -4.50 -30.66 -34.67
CA ARG A 5 -3.57 -29.61 -34.25
C ARG A 5 -3.44 -29.56 -32.74
N ALA A 6 -2.24 -29.28 -32.26
CA ALA A 6 -1.97 -29.04 -30.85
C ALA A 6 -0.97 -27.90 -30.72
N LEU A 7 -1.18 -27.05 -29.72
CA LEU A 7 -0.30 -25.97 -29.34
C LEU A 7 -0.12 -26.01 -27.83
N ILE A 8 1.12 -25.86 -27.36
CA ILE A 8 1.44 -25.60 -25.96
C ILE A 8 2.37 -24.40 -25.92
N SER A 9 2.07 -23.43 -25.10
CA SER A 9 2.89 -22.25 -24.85
C SER A 9 3.10 -22.10 -23.36
N TYR A 10 4.31 -21.78 -22.96
CA TYR A 10 4.67 -21.41 -21.60
C TYR A 10 5.35 -20.05 -21.62
N GLU A 11 4.96 -19.17 -20.69
CA GLU A 11 5.58 -17.87 -20.47
C GLU A 11 6.01 -17.77 -19.00
N TYR A 12 7.26 -17.37 -18.80
CA TYR A 12 7.77 -16.88 -17.53
C TYR A 12 8.01 -15.37 -17.64
N TYR A 13 7.51 -14.64 -16.67
CA TYR A 13 7.72 -13.20 -16.54
C TYR A 13 8.19 -12.89 -15.14
N GLU A 14 9.28 -12.12 -15.05
CA GLU A 14 9.85 -11.61 -13.81
C GLU A 14 10.06 -10.11 -13.93
N ARG A 15 9.80 -9.41 -12.86
CA ARG A 15 10.06 -7.98 -12.75
C ARG A 15 10.44 -7.65 -11.32
N GLU A 16 11.61 -7.04 -11.13
CA GLU A 16 12.01 -6.44 -9.86
C GLU A 16 11.16 -5.21 -9.52
N ALA A 17 11.01 -4.92 -8.23
CA ALA A 17 10.33 -3.72 -7.76
C ALA A 17 11.02 -2.47 -8.33
N LEU A 18 10.23 -1.52 -8.79
CA LEU A 18 10.72 -0.20 -9.21
C LEU A 18 10.33 0.83 -8.15
N PRO A 19 11.28 1.33 -7.33
CA PRO A 19 10.96 2.34 -6.34
C PRO A 19 10.65 3.71 -6.99
N PHE A 20 9.83 4.52 -6.32
CA PHE A 20 9.54 5.90 -6.76
C PHE A 20 10.82 6.74 -6.89
N SER A 21 11.82 6.48 -6.05
CA SER A 21 13.12 7.16 -6.08
C SER A 21 13.94 6.91 -7.34
N ALA A 22 13.66 5.84 -8.09
CA ALA A 22 14.41 5.45 -9.29
C ALA A 22 14.21 6.39 -10.50
N ARG A 23 13.21 7.25 -10.48
CA ARG A 23 12.92 8.18 -11.58
C ARG A 23 12.85 9.62 -11.08
N ALA A 24 13.49 10.55 -11.80
CA ALA A 24 13.58 11.96 -11.41
C ALA A 24 12.19 12.61 -11.21
N TYR A 25 11.22 12.26 -12.04
CA TYR A 25 9.87 12.82 -12.01
C TYR A 25 8.93 12.14 -11.00
N THR A 26 9.33 11.04 -10.36
CA THR A 26 8.53 10.35 -9.34
C THR A 26 9.14 10.42 -7.94
N ARG A 27 10.45 10.68 -7.82
CA ARG A 27 11.16 10.61 -6.54
C ARG A 27 10.79 11.70 -5.54
N SER A 28 10.19 12.81 -6.02
CA SER A 28 9.71 13.89 -5.16
C SER A 28 8.32 14.36 -5.57
N ALA A 29 7.50 14.67 -4.59
CA ALA A 29 6.23 15.36 -4.75
C ALA A 29 6.39 16.89 -4.85
N ASP A 30 7.60 17.42 -4.76
CA ASP A 30 7.91 18.81 -5.09
C ASP A 30 8.09 18.95 -6.62
N PHE A 31 7.01 19.31 -7.30
CA PHE A 31 7.01 19.47 -8.74
C PHE A 31 7.42 20.86 -9.22
N ARG A 32 7.83 21.77 -8.32
CA ARG A 32 8.29 23.13 -8.71
C ARG A 32 9.45 23.12 -9.71
N PRO A 33 10.43 22.20 -9.63
CA PRO A 33 11.48 22.10 -10.65
C PRO A 33 10.98 21.76 -12.06
N PHE A 34 9.73 21.24 -12.17
CA PHE A 34 9.07 20.90 -13.44
C PHE A 34 7.94 21.87 -13.79
N GLY A 35 7.87 23.06 -13.15
CA GLY A 35 6.83 24.06 -13.39
C GLY A 35 5.50 23.78 -12.68
N GLY A 36 5.44 22.79 -11.80
CA GLY A 36 4.26 22.45 -10.99
C GLY A 36 4.27 23.09 -9.60
N ALA A 37 3.48 22.53 -8.68
CA ALA A 37 3.41 22.94 -7.28
C ALA A 37 4.14 21.98 -6.36
N ASP A 38 4.46 22.43 -5.14
CA ASP A 38 4.89 21.55 -4.05
C ASP A 38 3.67 20.75 -3.54
N ARG A 39 3.72 19.43 -3.67
CA ARG A 39 2.68 18.48 -3.24
C ARG A 39 3.15 17.57 -2.12
N ARG A 40 4.26 17.90 -1.45
CA ARG A 40 4.69 17.21 -0.25
C ARG A 40 3.62 17.34 0.83
N THR A 41 3.52 16.32 1.68
CA THR A 41 2.53 16.30 2.75
C THR A 41 3.01 17.04 3.99
N ASN A 42 2.09 17.62 4.74
CA ASN A 42 2.31 18.18 6.07
C ASN A 42 2.09 17.14 7.20
N ILE A 43 1.81 15.89 6.86
CA ILE A 43 1.87 14.77 7.79
C ILE A 43 3.29 14.22 7.70
N ALA A 44 4.11 14.56 8.67
CA ALA A 44 5.57 14.41 8.60
C ALA A 44 6.16 13.78 9.86
N SER A 45 7.42 13.38 9.80
CA SER A 45 8.27 13.04 10.95
C SER A 45 9.56 13.86 10.85
N PRO A 46 9.83 14.76 11.84
CA PRO A 46 8.98 15.12 12.99
C PRO A 46 7.62 15.69 12.60
N GLY A 47 6.61 15.52 13.49
CA GLY A 47 5.23 15.87 13.22
C GLY A 47 4.94 17.38 13.17
N ASN A 48 3.69 17.71 12.92
CA ASN A 48 3.18 19.09 12.95
C ASN A 48 2.03 19.21 13.94
N ILE A 49 2.12 20.15 14.87
CA ILE A 49 1.02 20.53 15.77
C ILE A 49 -0.03 21.27 14.95
N VAL A 50 -1.28 20.83 15.11
CA VAL A 50 -2.44 21.30 14.37
C VAL A 50 -3.36 22.10 15.29
N LEU A 51 -3.85 23.21 14.82
CA LEU A 51 -4.96 23.93 15.44
C LEU A 51 -6.21 23.81 14.57
N VAL A 52 -7.37 23.75 15.24
CA VAL A 52 -8.65 23.85 14.54
C VAL A 52 -8.99 25.33 14.40
N ASP A 53 -9.19 25.77 13.16
CA ASP A 53 -9.67 27.11 12.86
C ASP A 53 -11.14 27.22 13.30
N PRO A 54 -11.48 28.09 14.25
CA PRO A 54 -12.83 28.20 14.77
C PRO A 54 -13.86 28.71 13.76
N ALA A 55 -13.41 29.39 12.70
CA ALA A 55 -14.31 29.93 11.68
C ALA A 55 -14.68 28.89 10.62
N THR A 56 -13.76 28.01 10.26
CA THR A 56 -13.91 27.02 9.17
C THR A 56 -14.01 25.59 9.68
N ASN A 57 -13.72 25.35 10.95
CA ASN A 57 -13.54 24.03 11.55
C ASN A 57 -12.46 23.18 10.85
N ALA A 58 -11.56 23.82 10.11
CA ALA A 58 -10.47 23.16 9.42
C ALA A 58 -9.29 22.93 10.36
N ALA A 59 -8.68 21.75 10.27
CA ALA A 59 -7.44 21.44 10.96
C ALA A 59 -6.26 22.04 10.18
N VAL A 60 -5.56 23.01 10.79
CA VAL A 60 -4.47 23.76 10.17
C VAL A 60 -3.15 23.48 10.89
N PRO A 61 -2.16 22.86 10.23
CA PRO A 61 -0.81 22.75 10.78
C PRO A 61 -0.26 24.14 11.12
N THR A 62 0.20 24.30 12.35
CA THR A 62 0.56 25.63 12.86
C THR A 62 2.01 25.70 13.32
N TRP A 63 2.55 24.61 13.90
CA TRP A 63 3.92 24.51 14.33
C TRP A 63 4.50 23.16 13.93
N GLY A 64 5.61 23.16 13.20
CA GLY A 64 6.42 21.95 13.03
C GLY A 64 7.20 21.65 14.29
N VAL A 65 7.24 20.39 14.68
CA VAL A 65 8.12 19.91 15.76
C VAL A 65 9.57 20.08 15.30
N PRO A 66 10.42 20.81 16.05
CA PRO A 66 11.81 21.01 15.65
C PRO A 66 12.60 19.70 15.64
N ALA A 67 13.35 19.44 14.57
CA ALA A 67 14.25 18.29 14.48
C ALA A 67 15.59 18.53 15.22
N GLY A 68 16.22 17.45 15.70
CA GLY A 68 17.56 17.47 16.28
C GLY A 68 17.64 18.23 17.61
N ARG A 69 16.56 18.26 18.37
CA ARG A 69 16.53 18.89 19.71
C ARG A 69 15.87 17.98 20.73
N SER A 70 16.59 17.66 21.79
CA SER A 70 16.09 16.94 22.97
C SER A 70 16.80 17.49 24.22
N PRO A 71 16.09 17.91 25.29
CA PRO A 71 14.63 18.08 25.36
C PRO A 71 14.14 19.34 24.63
N LEU A 72 12.94 19.28 24.08
CA LEU A 72 12.26 20.43 23.46
C LEU A 72 11.74 21.41 24.49
N ARG A 73 11.68 22.69 24.12
CA ARG A 73 11.10 23.78 24.90
C ARG A 73 10.01 24.49 24.08
N PRO A 74 9.00 25.12 24.75
CA PRO A 74 7.98 25.91 24.06
C PRO A 74 8.54 26.97 23.10
N SER A 75 9.69 27.59 23.48
CA SER A 75 10.37 28.62 22.67
C SER A 75 11.04 28.10 21.41
N ASP A 76 11.19 26.78 21.25
CA ASP A 76 11.81 26.18 20.06
C ASP A 76 10.84 26.13 18.88
N PHE A 77 9.52 26.27 19.15
CA PHE A 77 8.50 26.22 18.11
C PHE A 77 8.28 27.59 17.47
N VAL A 78 8.37 27.65 16.16
CA VAL A 78 8.13 28.87 15.38
C VAL A 78 6.81 28.74 14.64
N ARG A 79 5.86 29.65 14.93
CA ARG A 79 4.56 29.61 14.27
C ARG A 79 4.68 29.82 12.77
N GLY A 80 3.99 28.98 11.99
CA GLY A 80 4.01 29.02 10.53
C GLY A 80 5.17 28.24 9.90
N VAL A 81 6.14 27.77 10.68
CA VAL A 81 7.17 26.83 10.20
C VAL A 81 6.60 25.42 10.28
N ILE A 82 6.48 24.75 9.13
CA ILE A 82 5.81 23.46 8.99
C ILE A 82 6.78 22.44 8.40
N ASN A 83 6.82 21.25 8.98
CA ASN A 83 7.57 20.13 8.41
C ASN A 83 6.82 19.56 7.21
N LEU A 84 7.54 19.33 6.12
CA LEU A 84 7.03 18.68 4.92
C LEU A 84 7.77 17.37 4.69
N GLN A 85 7.04 16.36 4.25
CA GLN A 85 7.58 15.03 3.96
C GLN A 85 7.22 14.57 2.56
N GLU A 86 8.11 13.78 1.98
CA GLU A 86 7.83 13.04 0.75
C GLU A 86 6.81 11.93 1.04
N PRO A 87 5.60 12.00 0.45
CA PRO A 87 4.56 11.01 0.74
C PRO A 87 4.85 9.63 0.15
N ARG A 88 5.82 9.54 -0.78
CA ARG A 88 6.19 8.33 -1.53
C ARG A 88 7.61 7.86 -1.25
N ALA A 89 8.25 8.42 -0.22
CA ALA A 89 9.57 7.95 0.19
C ALA A 89 9.52 6.44 0.47
N ASP A 90 10.53 5.73 -0.01
CA ASP A 90 10.70 4.27 0.17
C ASP A 90 9.58 3.37 -0.32
N GLN A 91 8.62 3.90 -1.09
CA GLN A 91 7.55 3.14 -1.73
C GLN A 91 7.95 2.67 -3.14
N ASP A 92 7.28 1.64 -3.61
CA ASP A 92 7.47 1.12 -4.96
C ASP A 92 6.41 1.67 -5.93
N LEU A 93 6.88 2.18 -7.06
CA LEU A 93 6.04 2.59 -8.21
C LEU A 93 5.45 1.38 -8.92
N LEU A 94 6.24 0.31 -9.02
CA LEU A 94 5.82 -0.98 -9.53
C LEU A 94 6.26 -2.07 -8.56
N PRO A 95 5.41 -3.07 -8.26
CA PRO A 95 5.76 -4.18 -7.39
C PRO A 95 6.81 -5.08 -8.02
N ASP A 96 7.55 -5.80 -7.19
CA ASP A 96 8.17 -7.07 -7.56
C ASP A 96 7.08 -8.05 -8.03
N GLN A 97 7.35 -8.82 -9.07
CA GLN A 97 6.36 -9.73 -9.63
C GLN A 97 6.99 -10.90 -10.38
N ASP A 98 6.52 -12.10 -10.05
CA ASP A 98 6.75 -13.32 -10.82
C ASP A 98 5.44 -13.84 -11.39
N ARG A 99 5.48 -14.32 -12.63
CA ARG A 99 4.32 -14.92 -13.28
C ARG A 99 4.72 -16.11 -14.14
N HIS A 100 4.01 -17.21 -13.93
CA HIS A 100 4.05 -18.39 -14.79
C HIS A 100 2.72 -18.53 -15.50
N SER A 101 2.73 -18.68 -16.82
CA SER A 101 1.52 -18.86 -17.61
C SER A 101 1.67 -20.02 -18.56
N VAL A 102 0.64 -20.83 -18.68
CA VAL A 102 0.53 -21.94 -19.61
C VAL A 102 -0.73 -21.77 -20.44
N TYR A 103 -0.60 -21.92 -21.73
CA TYR A 103 -1.72 -22.05 -22.65
C TYR A 103 -1.54 -23.33 -23.44
N ALA A 104 -2.60 -24.12 -23.52
CA ALA A 104 -2.66 -25.29 -24.38
C ALA A 104 -3.94 -25.26 -25.20
N ALA A 105 -3.83 -25.63 -26.48
CA ALA A 105 -4.98 -25.75 -27.37
C ALA A 105 -4.86 -27.05 -28.18
N PHE A 106 -5.99 -27.67 -28.40
CA PHE A 106 -6.14 -28.91 -29.10
C PHE A 106 -7.32 -28.83 -30.07
N GLY A 107 -7.15 -29.37 -31.26
CA GLY A 107 -8.24 -29.53 -32.22
C GLY A 107 -8.06 -30.82 -32.99
N GLN A 108 -9.11 -31.59 -33.19
CA GLN A 108 -9.11 -32.84 -33.89
C GLN A 108 -10.36 -32.99 -34.73
N GLU A 109 -10.18 -33.20 -36.03
CA GLU A 109 -11.21 -33.69 -36.94
C GLU A 109 -11.43 -35.18 -36.66
N LEU A 110 -12.59 -35.54 -36.12
CA LEU A 110 -12.97 -36.95 -35.89
C LEU A 110 -13.51 -37.60 -37.15
N THR A 111 -14.22 -36.81 -37.95
CA THR A 111 -14.71 -37.17 -39.26
C THR A 111 -14.63 -35.95 -40.19
N ALA A 112 -14.93 -36.11 -41.50
CA ALA A 112 -15.03 -34.98 -42.43
C ALA A 112 -16.08 -33.92 -42.04
N HIS A 113 -16.96 -34.25 -41.10
CA HIS A 113 -18.09 -33.39 -40.65
C HIS A 113 -18.06 -33.09 -39.18
N LEU A 114 -17.11 -33.57 -38.38
CA LEU A 114 -17.10 -33.42 -36.93
C LEU A 114 -15.70 -33.07 -36.47
N GLU A 115 -15.56 -31.91 -35.83
CA GLU A 115 -14.35 -31.43 -35.16
C GLU A 115 -14.59 -31.25 -33.66
N VAL A 116 -13.62 -31.66 -32.83
CA VAL A 116 -13.54 -31.36 -31.42
C VAL A 116 -12.39 -30.41 -31.15
N THR A 117 -12.65 -29.45 -30.24
CA THR A 117 -11.64 -28.49 -29.77
C THR A 117 -11.59 -28.48 -28.26
N ALA A 118 -10.43 -28.19 -27.71
CA ALA A 118 -10.26 -27.93 -26.28
C ALA A 118 -9.15 -26.91 -26.07
N ASP A 119 -9.28 -26.08 -25.07
CA ASP A 119 -8.22 -25.19 -24.60
C ASP A 119 -8.13 -25.15 -23.08
N LEU A 120 -6.91 -24.87 -22.61
CA LEU A 120 -6.58 -24.69 -21.21
C LEU A 120 -5.71 -23.44 -21.08
N ARG A 121 -6.04 -22.62 -20.08
CA ARG A 121 -5.29 -21.45 -19.66
C ARG A 121 -5.03 -21.57 -18.18
N TYR A 122 -3.77 -21.49 -17.80
CA TYR A 122 -3.35 -21.41 -16.39
C TYR A 122 -2.39 -20.26 -16.21
N SER A 123 -2.56 -19.49 -15.15
CA SER A 123 -1.61 -18.46 -14.76
C SER A 123 -1.49 -18.43 -13.24
N HIS A 124 -0.27 -18.38 -12.75
CA HIS A 124 0.06 -18.13 -11.36
C HIS A 124 0.98 -16.91 -11.29
N ARG A 125 0.59 -15.92 -10.47
CA ARG A 125 1.33 -14.68 -10.25
C ARG A 125 1.52 -14.45 -8.76
N THR A 126 2.73 -14.06 -8.37
CA THR A 126 3.04 -13.51 -7.05
C THR A 126 3.45 -12.04 -7.18
N PHE A 127 3.25 -11.27 -6.15
CA PHE A 127 3.70 -9.89 -6.10
C PHE A 127 4.06 -9.47 -4.67
N ASP A 128 4.99 -8.51 -4.58
CA ASP A 128 5.44 -7.89 -3.34
C ASP A 128 5.74 -6.40 -3.60
N SER A 129 5.34 -5.52 -2.70
CA SER A 129 5.50 -4.08 -2.87
C SER A 129 5.58 -3.36 -1.54
N ARG A 130 6.51 -2.44 -1.42
CA ARG A 130 6.48 -1.41 -0.39
C ARG A 130 5.41 -0.40 -0.75
N SER A 131 4.37 -0.33 0.08
CA SER A 131 3.16 0.42 -0.20
C SER A 131 3.12 1.75 0.57
N VAL A 132 2.08 2.02 1.32
CA VAL A 132 1.88 3.31 1.99
C VAL A 132 2.66 3.41 3.29
N ILE A 133 3.13 4.62 3.62
CA ILE A 133 3.68 4.93 4.94
C ILE A 133 2.50 5.16 5.90
N PRO A 134 2.44 4.48 7.05
CA PRO A 134 1.41 4.74 8.05
C PRO A 134 1.48 6.16 8.56
N THR A 135 0.32 6.80 8.69
CA THR A 135 0.19 8.16 9.21
C THR A 135 -0.97 8.25 10.18
N ALA A 136 -0.90 9.17 11.14
CA ALA A 136 -2.00 9.43 12.06
C ALA A 136 -2.12 10.90 12.44
N ALA A 137 -3.34 11.30 12.82
CA ALA A 137 -3.60 12.50 13.61
C ALA A 137 -3.63 12.06 15.08
N ILE A 138 -2.55 12.31 15.80
CA ILE A 138 -2.34 11.84 17.17
C ILE A 138 -2.76 12.95 18.13
N THR A 139 -3.68 12.67 19.07
CA THR A 139 -3.95 13.59 20.18
C THR A 139 -3.01 13.27 21.34
N VAL A 140 -2.23 14.23 21.78
CA VAL A 140 -1.29 14.11 22.90
C VAL A 140 -1.62 15.15 23.94
N SER A 141 -1.58 14.76 25.21
CA SER A 141 -1.83 15.63 26.32
C SER A 141 -0.66 15.68 27.31
N ASP A 142 -0.76 16.53 28.30
CA ASP A 142 0.21 16.68 29.39
C ASP A 142 0.38 15.43 30.28
N ASN A 143 -0.38 14.35 30.03
CA ASN A 143 -0.12 13.02 30.60
C ASN A 143 1.08 12.31 29.95
N ASN A 144 1.44 12.68 28.72
CA ASN A 144 2.61 12.13 28.05
C ASN A 144 3.87 12.87 28.52
N PRO A 145 4.91 12.18 28.98
CA PRO A 145 6.13 12.82 29.52
C PRO A 145 6.90 13.66 28.50
N TYR A 146 6.70 13.43 27.21
CA TYR A 146 7.34 14.19 26.13
C TYR A 146 6.51 15.40 25.67
N PHE A 147 5.34 15.61 26.27
CA PHE A 147 4.44 16.68 25.84
C PHE A 147 5.05 18.07 26.01
N VAL A 148 5.07 18.85 24.92
CA VAL A 148 5.49 20.25 24.91
C VAL A 148 4.43 21.11 24.22
N SER A 149 3.99 22.17 24.89
CA SER A 149 2.97 23.08 24.38
C SER A 149 3.55 24.44 24.01
N PRO A 150 3.54 24.84 22.70
CA PRO A 150 4.00 26.16 22.28
C PRO A 150 3.04 27.31 22.68
N ASN A 151 1.79 27.01 23.06
CA ASN A 151 0.76 28.01 23.38
C ASN A 151 0.12 27.84 24.77
N GLY A 152 0.64 26.92 25.59
CA GLY A 152 0.13 26.65 26.94
C GLY A 152 -1.14 25.78 27.00
N SER A 153 -1.60 25.22 25.87
CA SER A 153 -2.70 24.24 25.86
C SER A 153 -2.26 22.94 26.52
N ARG A 154 -3.19 22.22 27.15
CA ARG A 154 -2.95 20.94 27.84
C ARG A 154 -3.00 19.73 26.91
N SER A 155 -3.36 19.93 25.65
CA SER A 155 -3.35 18.90 24.63
C SER A 155 -3.18 19.50 23.25
N HIS A 156 -2.59 18.71 22.33
CA HIS A 156 -2.43 19.06 20.94
C HIS A 156 -2.78 17.86 20.06
N GLN A 157 -3.32 18.15 18.88
CA GLN A 157 -3.35 17.19 17.78
C GLN A 157 -2.06 17.35 16.95
N ILE A 158 -1.41 16.24 16.64
CA ILE A 158 -0.16 16.19 15.86
C ILE A 158 -0.42 15.37 14.61
N TYR A 159 -0.15 15.93 13.44
CA TYR A 159 -0.07 15.19 12.19
C TYR A 159 1.29 14.52 12.11
N TYR A 160 1.31 13.20 12.26
CA TYR A 160 2.52 12.40 12.38
C TYR A 160 2.60 11.30 11.33
N SER A 161 3.79 11.15 10.76
CA SER A 161 4.14 10.07 9.82
C SER A 161 5.07 9.08 10.50
N PHE A 162 4.74 7.79 10.41
CA PHE A 162 5.56 6.70 10.95
C PHE A 162 6.65 6.23 9.97
N ALA A 163 7.08 7.09 9.05
CA ALA A 163 8.10 6.76 8.07
C ALA A 163 9.42 6.29 8.70
N ARG A 164 9.81 6.89 9.82
CA ARG A 164 11.05 6.55 10.56
C ARG A 164 10.84 5.39 11.51
N ASP A 165 9.67 5.30 12.15
CA ASP A 165 9.37 4.30 13.18
C ASP A 165 9.04 2.93 12.59
N LEU A 166 8.27 2.89 11.49
CA LEU A 166 7.75 1.66 10.89
C LEU A 166 8.18 1.48 9.43
N GLY A 167 8.45 2.58 8.72
CA GLY A 167 8.63 2.57 7.27
C GLY A 167 7.33 2.32 6.50
N PRO A 168 7.41 2.03 5.19
CA PRO A 168 6.26 1.71 4.37
C PRO A 168 5.70 0.32 4.71
N THR A 169 4.38 0.18 4.63
CA THR A 169 3.72 -1.13 4.72
C THR A 169 4.13 -2.01 3.54
N ARG A 170 4.17 -3.32 3.76
CA ARG A 170 4.39 -4.31 2.71
C ARG A 170 3.05 -4.86 2.24
N LEU A 171 2.74 -4.70 0.96
CA LEU A 171 1.61 -5.33 0.29
C LEU A 171 2.12 -6.51 -0.54
N PHE A 172 1.60 -7.70 -0.27
CA PHE A 172 2.03 -8.92 -0.97
C PHE A 172 0.85 -9.82 -1.29
N GLY A 173 1.05 -10.74 -2.23
CA GLY A 173 -0.01 -11.67 -2.54
C GLY A 173 0.27 -12.55 -3.74
N SER A 174 -0.75 -13.34 -4.08
CA SER A 174 -0.75 -14.21 -5.25
C SER A 174 -2.12 -14.24 -5.92
N SER A 175 -2.11 -14.47 -7.21
CA SER A 175 -3.32 -14.79 -7.96
C SER A 175 -3.09 -16.01 -8.84
N GLU A 176 -4.04 -16.93 -8.80
CA GLU A 176 -4.05 -18.15 -9.59
C GLU A 176 -5.32 -18.17 -10.40
N SER A 177 -5.21 -18.36 -11.71
CA SER A 177 -6.35 -18.49 -12.61
C SER A 177 -6.24 -19.76 -13.45
N LEU A 178 -7.35 -20.47 -13.57
CA LEU A 178 -7.52 -21.64 -14.42
C LEU A 178 -8.75 -21.45 -15.28
N GLY A 179 -8.60 -21.61 -16.56
CA GLY A 179 -9.70 -21.67 -17.52
C GLY A 179 -9.55 -22.90 -18.41
N VAL A 180 -10.63 -23.62 -18.61
CA VAL A 180 -10.70 -24.71 -19.57
C VAL A 180 -11.95 -24.56 -20.40
N SER A 181 -11.86 -24.89 -21.69
CA SER A 181 -13.05 -25.02 -22.54
C SER A 181 -12.92 -26.25 -23.44
N ALA A 182 -14.05 -26.81 -23.83
CA ALA A 182 -14.12 -27.84 -24.83
C ALA A 182 -15.36 -27.62 -25.70
N GLY A 183 -15.24 -27.87 -26.98
CA GLY A 183 -16.29 -27.65 -27.96
C GLY A 183 -16.33 -28.73 -29.02
N VAL A 184 -17.47 -28.84 -29.66
CA VAL A 184 -17.69 -29.70 -30.84
C VAL A 184 -18.37 -28.87 -31.90
N GLU A 185 -17.87 -29.00 -33.13
CA GLU A 185 -18.45 -28.43 -34.33
C GLU A 185 -18.86 -29.52 -35.26
N ALA A 186 -20.08 -29.46 -35.79
CA ALA A 186 -20.62 -30.42 -36.72
C ALA A 186 -21.18 -29.74 -37.99
N ARG A 187 -20.84 -30.26 -39.17
CA ARG A 187 -21.44 -29.88 -40.43
C ARG A 187 -22.59 -30.85 -40.74
N LEU A 188 -23.79 -30.29 -40.82
CA LEU A 188 -25.05 -31.01 -40.97
C LEU A 188 -25.58 -30.81 -42.39
N GLY A 189 -25.08 -31.61 -43.35
CA GLY A 189 -25.34 -31.42 -44.77
C GLY A 189 -24.53 -30.25 -45.35
N ASP A 190 -25.00 -29.71 -46.49
CA ASP A 190 -24.24 -28.72 -47.25
C ASP A 190 -24.39 -27.30 -46.70
N ASP A 191 -25.49 -26.98 -45.98
CA ASP A 191 -25.86 -25.60 -45.59
C ASP A 191 -25.92 -25.35 -44.09
N TRP A 192 -25.81 -26.39 -43.26
CA TRP A 192 -25.95 -26.22 -41.80
C TRP A 192 -24.69 -26.52 -41.04
N ARG A 193 -24.37 -25.65 -40.06
CA ARG A 193 -23.27 -25.86 -39.13
C ARG A 193 -23.85 -25.70 -37.70
N GLY A 194 -23.56 -26.66 -36.86
CA GLY A 194 -23.92 -26.66 -35.44
C GLY A 194 -22.65 -26.60 -34.59
N GLU A 195 -22.72 -25.86 -33.51
CA GLU A 195 -21.63 -25.76 -32.51
C GLU A 195 -22.21 -25.91 -31.11
N ALA A 196 -21.51 -26.64 -30.26
CA ALA A 196 -21.78 -26.71 -28.85
C ALA A 196 -20.47 -26.65 -28.07
N TYR A 197 -20.43 -25.88 -26.97
CA TYR A 197 -19.24 -25.82 -26.14
C TYR A 197 -19.60 -25.71 -24.66
N GLY A 198 -18.67 -26.11 -23.80
CA GLY A 198 -18.70 -25.89 -22.35
C GLY A 198 -17.39 -25.26 -21.90
N ALA A 199 -17.47 -24.41 -20.89
CA ALA A 199 -16.30 -23.78 -20.30
C ALA A 199 -16.39 -23.77 -18.77
N TYR A 200 -15.23 -23.86 -18.13
CA TYR A 200 -15.06 -23.69 -16.68
C TYR A 200 -13.95 -22.71 -16.42
N GLY A 201 -14.16 -21.80 -15.44
CA GLY A 201 -13.14 -20.86 -15.00
C GLY A 201 -13.12 -20.77 -13.47
N ARG A 202 -11.93 -20.66 -12.92
CA ARG A 202 -11.71 -20.41 -11.49
C ARG A 202 -10.59 -19.39 -11.32
N GLU A 203 -10.80 -18.43 -10.43
CA GLU A 203 -9.76 -17.52 -9.98
C GLU A 203 -9.67 -17.55 -8.45
N LEU A 204 -8.44 -17.54 -7.94
CA LEU A 204 -8.14 -17.49 -6.52
C LEU A 204 -7.12 -16.38 -6.29
N VAL A 205 -7.53 -15.34 -5.54
CA VAL A 205 -6.67 -14.23 -5.17
C VAL A 205 -6.45 -14.25 -3.66
N ARG A 206 -5.20 -14.08 -3.24
CA ARG A 206 -4.81 -13.89 -1.85
C ARG A 206 -3.93 -12.66 -1.76
N SER A 207 -4.20 -11.80 -0.79
CA SER A 207 -3.36 -10.65 -0.50
C SER A 207 -3.31 -10.40 1.00
N GLY A 208 -2.21 -9.84 1.44
CA GLY A 208 -1.96 -9.44 2.82
C GLY A 208 -1.21 -8.12 2.86
N THR A 209 -1.28 -7.47 4.02
CA THR A 209 -0.52 -6.24 4.30
C THR A 209 0.12 -6.38 5.67
N ASP A 210 1.43 -6.17 5.72
CA ASP A 210 2.22 -6.11 6.96
C ASP A 210 2.67 -4.68 7.26
N GLY A 211 3.03 -4.41 8.52
CA GLY A 211 3.52 -3.10 8.95
C GLY A 211 2.43 -2.06 9.16
N ASN A 212 1.17 -2.47 9.32
CA ASN A 212 0.09 -1.55 9.65
C ASN A 212 0.20 -1.02 11.09
N LEU A 213 -0.17 0.24 11.26
CA LEU A 213 -0.24 0.87 12.56
C LEU A 213 -1.37 0.26 13.41
N ASN A 214 -1.05 -0.19 14.61
CA ASN A 214 -2.06 -0.57 15.58
C ASN A 214 -2.56 0.66 16.34
N SER A 215 -3.72 1.17 15.96
CA SER A 215 -4.30 2.38 16.52
C SER A 215 -4.71 2.25 17.99
N LEU A 216 -4.99 1.05 18.49
CA LEU A 216 -5.27 0.82 19.90
C LEU A 216 -4.01 0.99 20.73
N PHE A 217 -2.92 0.33 20.35
CA PHE A 217 -1.62 0.45 21.02
C PHE A 217 -1.09 1.88 20.94
N LEU A 218 -1.25 2.56 19.80
CA LEU A 218 -0.85 3.95 19.68
C LEU A 218 -1.56 4.85 20.70
N ARG A 219 -2.86 4.68 20.90
CA ARG A 219 -3.64 5.49 21.86
C ARG A 219 -3.20 5.26 23.30
N GLU A 220 -2.83 4.03 23.65
CA GLU A 220 -2.24 3.70 24.96
C GLU A 220 -0.83 4.29 25.07
N ALA A 221 0.02 4.08 24.05
CA ALA A 221 1.39 4.55 24.03
C ALA A 221 1.54 6.09 24.10
N VAL A 222 0.60 6.85 23.55
CA VAL A 222 0.60 8.32 23.70
C VAL A 222 -0.06 8.80 25.00
N GLY A 223 -0.66 7.90 25.79
CA GLY A 223 -1.33 8.25 27.05
C GLY A 223 -2.71 8.88 26.88
N THR A 224 -3.33 8.77 25.69
CA THR A 224 -4.70 9.28 25.43
C THR A 224 -5.76 8.44 26.16
N VAL A 225 -5.49 7.15 26.34
CA VAL A 225 -6.29 6.21 27.12
C VAL A 225 -5.37 5.45 28.08
N ALA A 226 -5.94 4.94 29.17
CA ALA A 226 -5.20 4.04 30.07
C ALA A 226 -4.89 2.71 29.40
N ASP A 227 -3.85 2.03 29.87
CA ASP A 227 -3.48 0.70 29.42
C ASP A 227 -4.68 -0.25 29.50
N ASN A 228 -4.98 -0.93 28.41
CA ASN A 228 -6.09 -1.87 28.34
C ASN A 228 -5.56 -3.29 28.71
N PRO A 229 -6.14 -3.96 29.72
CA PRO A 229 -5.73 -5.33 30.08
C PRO A 229 -5.82 -6.34 28.94
N ALA A 230 -6.64 -6.09 27.92
CA ALA A 230 -6.81 -6.95 26.75
C ALA A 230 -5.71 -6.78 25.69
N THR A 231 -4.90 -5.71 25.76
CA THR A 231 -3.74 -5.50 24.88
C THR A 231 -2.46 -6.03 25.55
N ALA A 232 -1.43 -6.30 24.76
CA ALA A 232 -0.11 -6.68 25.28
C ALA A 232 0.72 -5.46 25.73
N PHE A 233 0.37 -4.27 25.25
CA PHE A 233 1.10 -3.04 25.54
C PHE A 233 0.91 -2.59 27.01
N ARG A 234 1.99 -2.06 27.62
CA ARG A 234 2.00 -1.48 28.96
C ARG A 234 2.92 -0.27 29.00
N THR A 235 2.40 0.92 29.28
CA THR A 235 3.21 2.14 29.37
C THR A 235 4.32 2.05 30.43
N SER A 236 4.10 1.28 31.49
CA SER A 236 5.10 1.08 32.55
C SER A 236 6.28 0.18 32.13
N VAL A 237 6.15 -0.60 31.07
CA VAL A 237 7.16 -1.54 30.57
C VAL A 237 7.71 -1.08 29.23
N ASP A 238 6.80 -0.74 28.30
CA ASP A 238 7.12 -0.42 26.92
C ASP A 238 7.44 1.07 26.73
N GLY A 239 7.13 1.89 27.74
CA GLY A 239 7.32 3.35 27.71
C GLY A 239 6.20 4.09 26.96
N PHE A 240 6.31 5.40 26.95
CA PHE A 240 5.43 6.26 26.15
C PHE A 240 6.03 6.50 24.76
N PHE A 241 5.19 6.52 23.76
CA PHE A 241 5.59 6.98 22.43
C PHE A 241 5.88 8.49 22.45
N ASN A 242 7.01 8.88 21.86
CA ASN A 242 7.45 10.27 21.77
C ASN A 242 7.09 10.91 20.42
N PRO A 243 5.92 11.56 20.25
CA PRO A 243 5.54 12.21 18.99
C PRO A 243 6.25 13.55 18.76
N PHE A 244 7.08 13.98 19.71
CA PHE A 244 7.92 15.18 19.65
C PHE A 244 9.40 14.85 19.37
N GLY A 245 9.74 13.56 19.26
CA GLY A 245 11.06 13.08 18.87
C GLY A 245 11.30 13.17 17.38
N ASP A 246 12.53 12.95 16.99
CA ASP A 246 12.96 12.81 15.60
C ASP A 246 13.25 11.37 15.18
N GLY A 247 12.84 10.41 16.03
CA GLY A 247 12.99 8.98 15.77
C GLY A 247 14.36 8.38 16.16
N ASP A 248 15.21 9.18 16.82
CA ASP A 248 16.54 8.75 17.29
C ASP A 248 16.60 8.55 18.83
N ASP A 249 15.46 8.62 19.53
CA ASP A 249 15.37 8.51 21.01
C ASP A 249 14.89 7.11 21.45
#